data_34481a9c999f0e631d42593b273237e6
#
_entry.id   34481a9c999f0e631d42593b273237e6
#
_cell.length_a   1.000
_cell.length_b   1.000
_cell.length_c   1.000
_cell.angle_alpha   90.00
_cell.angle_beta   90.00
_cell.angle_gamma   90.00
#
_symmetry.space_group_name_H-M   'P 1'
#
loop_
_entity.id
_entity.type
_entity.pdbx_description
1 polymer ?
#
loop_
_entity_poly.entity_id
_entity_poly.type
_entity_poly.pdbx_seq_one_letter_code
_entity_poly.pdbx_strand_id
1 'polypeptide(L)'
;LRDGMQVSFKGSFNLYKPTGRMSFVARSFSLAGEGLLRQQVAQLAEKLRREGLMDESRKRRIPVFCSRVAVVTSLSGAVIDDVKRTLRRRNPLVELVCVGAKVQGEGAPTELIEGLRRAAAITPAPDCILLVRGGGSFEDLMTFNDEELARAVAACPVPVVTGIGHEPDTSICDMVSDRRASTPTAAAESVAPAMTELADVLETRHQRL
;
A
#
# COMPACT_ATOMS: atom_id res chain seq x y z
N LEU A 1 -1.40 12.29 19.69
CA LEU A 1 -0.44 13.29 20.11
C LEU A 1 0.36 12.74 21.29
N ARG A 2 1.67 12.93 21.28
CA ARG A 2 2.59 12.56 22.37
C ARG A 2 3.28 13.84 22.88
N ASP A 3 3.74 13.84 24.12
CA ASP A 3 4.48 14.96 24.68
C ASP A 3 5.75 15.23 23.85
N GLY A 4 6.01 16.53 23.58
CA GLY A 4 7.15 16.98 22.78
C GLY A 4 6.89 17.10 21.27
N MET A 5 5.74 16.70 20.75
CA MET A 5 5.40 16.88 19.33
C MET A 5 5.05 18.34 19.03
N GLN A 6 5.65 18.89 17.97
CA GLN A 6 5.25 20.18 17.42
C GLN A 6 4.05 20.01 16.49
N VAL A 7 2.98 20.76 16.74
CA VAL A 7 1.73 20.67 16.01
C VAL A 7 1.29 22.04 15.53
N SER A 8 0.89 22.15 14.27
CA SER A 8 0.25 23.34 13.72
C SER A 8 -1.26 23.19 13.77
N PHE A 9 -1.94 24.15 14.38
CA PHE A 9 -3.41 24.19 14.44
C PHE A 9 -3.94 25.25 13.50
N LYS A 10 -4.96 24.94 12.73
CA LYS A 10 -5.82 25.90 12.03
C LYS A 10 -7.13 26.05 12.77
N GLY A 11 -7.51 27.27 13.12
CA GLY A 11 -8.71 27.53 13.89
C GLY A 11 -9.02 29.02 13.97
N SER A 12 -9.94 29.38 14.83
CA SER A 12 -10.33 30.76 15.10
C SER A 12 -10.36 31.03 16.59
N PHE A 13 -10.00 32.24 16.98
CA PHE A 13 -10.20 32.69 18.34
C PHE A 13 -11.68 33.00 18.56
N ASN A 14 -12.21 32.57 19.70
CA ASN A 14 -13.54 32.88 20.17
C ASN A 14 -13.44 33.62 21.51
N LEU A 15 -14.13 34.74 21.60
CA LEU A 15 -14.22 35.54 22.81
C LEU A 15 -15.60 35.39 23.43
N TYR A 16 -15.66 34.79 24.61
CA TYR A 16 -16.90 34.72 25.39
C TYR A 16 -17.10 36.05 26.12
N LYS A 17 -17.92 36.90 25.54
CA LYS A 17 -18.15 38.30 25.99
C LYS A 17 -18.51 38.46 27.47
N PRO A 18 -19.37 37.56 28.07
CA PRO A 18 -19.77 37.75 29.46
C PRO A 18 -18.65 37.66 30.49
N THR A 19 -17.60 36.89 30.21
CA THR A 19 -16.46 36.70 31.14
C THR A 19 -15.13 37.18 30.57
N GLY A 20 -15.09 37.71 29.35
CA GLY A 20 -13.86 38.10 28.67
C GLY A 20 -12.91 36.93 28.35
N ARG A 21 -13.36 35.69 28.49
CA ARG A 21 -12.52 34.50 28.30
C ARG A 21 -12.29 34.24 26.80
N MET A 22 -11.02 34.25 26.42
CA MET A 22 -10.61 33.90 25.04
C MET A 22 -10.26 32.42 24.98
N SER A 23 -10.74 31.74 23.92
CA SER A 23 -10.42 30.36 23.59
C SER A 23 -10.06 30.26 22.13
N PHE A 24 -9.15 29.34 21.78
CA PHE A 24 -8.84 28.99 20.40
C PHE A 24 -9.60 27.71 20.03
N VAL A 25 -10.47 27.81 19.04
CA VAL A 25 -11.23 26.67 18.52
C VAL A 25 -10.48 26.11 17.32
N ALA A 26 -9.78 25.00 17.51
CA ALA A 26 -9.08 24.30 16.45
C ALA A 26 -10.09 23.60 15.54
N ARG A 27 -10.01 23.84 14.22
CA ARG A 27 -10.81 23.15 13.19
C ARG A 27 -10.06 22.00 12.55
N SER A 28 -8.73 22.12 12.46
CA SER A 28 -7.84 21.06 11.99
C SER A 28 -6.47 21.22 12.65
N PHE A 29 -5.71 20.16 12.67
CA PHE A 29 -4.31 20.19 13.09
C PHE A 29 -3.46 19.36 12.11
N SER A 30 -2.18 19.72 11.99
CA SER A 30 -1.17 18.96 11.25
C SER A 30 0.11 18.93 12.09
N LEU A 31 0.91 17.88 11.90
CA LEU A 31 2.25 17.84 12.50
C LEU A 31 3.15 18.88 11.83
N ALA A 32 3.94 19.60 12.62
CA ALA A 32 4.90 20.55 12.08
C ALA A 32 5.95 19.76 11.26
N GLY A 33 6.12 20.12 9.97
CA GLY A 33 6.99 19.40 9.03
C GLY A 33 6.28 18.57 8.00
N GLU A 34 5.01 18.17 8.18
CA GLU A 34 4.24 17.42 7.20
C GLU A 34 4.19 18.12 5.83
N GLY A 35 4.07 19.45 5.82
CA GLY A 35 4.09 20.23 4.57
C GLY A 35 5.41 20.10 3.81
N LEU A 36 6.54 20.07 4.50
CA LEU A 36 7.86 19.88 3.89
C LEU A 36 7.99 18.44 3.35
N LEU A 37 7.56 17.45 4.12
CA LEU A 37 7.56 16.05 3.68
C LEU A 37 6.69 15.86 2.43
N ARG A 38 5.48 16.43 2.40
CA ARG A 38 4.60 16.38 1.22
C ARG A 38 5.26 17.04 -0.01
N GLN A 39 5.98 18.15 0.19
CA GLN A 39 6.73 18.80 -0.89
C GLN A 39 7.87 17.93 -1.41
N GLN A 40 8.62 17.27 -0.52
CA GLN A 40 9.69 16.34 -0.92
C GLN A 40 9.13 15.14 -1.71
N VAL A 41 8.02 14.56 -1.24
CA VAL A 41 7.33 13.48 -1.95
C VAL A 41 6.87 13.93 -3.35
N ALA A 42 6.30 15.13 -3.46
CA ALA A 42 5.86 15.68 -4.76
C ALA A 42 7.04 15.90 -5.71
N GLN A 43 8.18 16.40 -5.22
CA GLN A 43 9.40 16.58 -6.03
C GLN A 43 9.96 15.23 -6.52
N LEU A 44 10.00 14.24 -5.64
CA LEU A 44 10.46 12.89 -5.99
C LEU A 44 9.50 12.23 -7.00
N ALA A 45 8.20 12.35 -6.79
CA ALA A 45 7.19 11.83 -7.73
C ALA A 45 7.38 12.45 -9.13
N GLU A 46 7.61 13.76 -9.21
CA GLU A 46 7.84 14.45 -10.48
C GLU A 46 9.15 13.99 -11.15
N LYS A 47 10.22 13.77 -10.38
CA LYS A 47 11.49 13.20 -10.87
C LYS A 47 11.26 11.83 -11.50
N LEU A 48 10.63 10.90 -10.76
CA LEU A 48 10.40 9.53 -11.22
C LEU A 48 9.41 9.47 -12.41
N ARG A 49 8.46 10.41 -12.47
CA ARG A 49 7.57 10.54 -13.63
C ARG A 49 8.33 10.94 -14.88
N ARG A 50 9.23 11.93 -14.80
CA ARG A 50 10.08 12.33 -15.94
C ARG A 50 11.01 11.21 -16.41
N GLU A 51 11.43 10.33 -15.50
CA GLU A 51 12.21 9.14 -15.82
C GLU A 51 11.35 8.00 -16.43
N GLY A 52 10.03 8.18 -16.52
CA GLY A 52 9.10 7.20 -17.07
C GLY A 52 8.77 6.04 -16.14
N LEU A 53 9.15 6.08 -14.84
CA LEU A 53 8.89 4.98 -13.92
C LEU A 53 7.38 4.80 -13.61
N MET A 54 6.57 5.81 -13.89
CA MET A 54 5.12 5.81 -13.65
C MET A 54 4.30 5.59 -14.91
N ASP A 55 4.95 5.32 -16.06
CA ASP A 55 4.26 5.15 -17.34
C ASP A 55 3.37 3.90 -17.33
N GLU A 56 2.14 4.06 -17.80
CA GLU A 56 1.18 2.94 -17.92
C GLU A 56 1.70 1.81 -18.83
N SER A 57 2.53 2.15 -19.83
CA SER A 57 3.16 1.18 -20.73
C SER A 57 4.12 0.21 -20.02
N ARG A 58 4.62 0.56 -18.85
CA ARG A 58 5.48 -0.29 -18.02
C ARG A 58 4.70 -1.24 -17.14
N LYS A 59 3.46 -0.90 -16.81
CA LYS A 59 2.63 -1.67 -15.88
C LYS A 59 2.26 -3.01 -16.51
N ARG A 60 2.60 -4.07 -15.79
CA ARG A 60 2.32 -5.43 -16.23
C ARG A 60 0.90 -5.84 -15.88
N ARG A 61 0.34 -6.68 -16.72
CA ARG A 61 -0.97 -7.28 -16.42
C ARG A 61 -0.85 -8.26 -15.26
N ILE A 62 -1.70 -8.09 -14.27
CA ILE A 62 -1.89 -9.10 -13.23
C ILE A 62 -2.77 -10.21 -13.84
N PRO A 63 -2.40 -11.50 -13.73
CA PRO A 63 -3.26 -12.59 -14.18
C PRO A 63 -4.66 -12.50 -13.57
N VAL A 64 -5.67 -12.85 -14.34
CA VAL A 64 -7.06 -12.88 -13.85
C VAL A 64 -7.22 -13.89 -12.72
N PHE A 65 -6.48 -14.99 -12.78
CA PHE A 65 -6.37 -15.98 -11.73
C PHE A 65 -4.89 -16.17 -11.37
N CYS A 66 -4.54 -15.74 -10.15
CA CYS A 66 -3.24 -16.04 -9.58
C CYS A 66 -3.34 -17.34 -8.78
N SER A 67 -2.56 -18.34 -9.15
CA SER A 67 -2.47 -19.62 -8.43
C SER A 67 -1.54 -19.53 -7.21
N ARG A 68 -0.49 -18.69 -7.32
CA ARG A 68 0.47 -18.43 -6.26
C ARG A 68 0.68 -16.92 -6.09
N VAL A 69 0.47 -16.42 -4.88
CA VAL A 69 0.63 -15.02 -4.51
C VAL A 69 1.66 -14.91 -3.40
N ALA A 70 2.66 -14.07 -3.55
CA ALA A 70 3.54 -13.71 -2.44
C ALA A 70 3.03 -12.43 -1.76
N VAL A 71 3.19 -12.32 -0.45
CA VAL A 71 2.89 -11.09 0.29
C VAL A 71 4.11 -10.63 1.07
N VAL A 72 4.52 -9.38 0.86
CA VAL A 72 5.60 -8.70 1.59
C VAL A 72 4.97 -7.73 2.58
N THR A 73 5.10 -8.03 3.86
CA THR A 73 4.54 -7.24 4.97
C THR A 73 5.13 -7.66 6.31
N SER A 74 4.77 -6.98 7.39
CA SER A 74 5.08 -7.44 8.74
C SER A 74 4.27 -8.69 9.09
N LEU A 75 4.94 -9.75 9.55
CA LEU A 75 4.29 -11.01 9.93
C LEU A 75 3.62 -10.97 11.31
N SER A 76 3.90 -9.94 12.11
CA SER A 76 3.34 -9.77 13.46
C SER A 76 2.11 -8.85 13.51
N GLY A 77 1.67 -8.33 12.38
CA GLY A 77 0.55 -7.36 12.31
C GLY A 77 -0.78 -7.99 11.89
N ALA A 78 -1.88 -7.30 12.15
CA ALA A 78 -3.23 -7.71 11.73
C ALA A 78 -3.37 -7.84 10.20
N VAL A 79 -2.58 -7.09 9.44
CA VAL A 79 -2.63 -7.04 7.97
C VAL A 79 -2.42 -8.40 7.33
N ILE A 80 -1.44 -9.16 7.81
CA ILE A 80 -1.16 -10.49 7.25
C ILE A 80 -2.32 -11.46 7.50
N ASP A 81 -2.99 -11.35 8.64
CA ASP A 81 -4.14 -12.19 8.96
C ASP A 81 -5.38 -11.78 8.13
N ASP A 82 -5.55 -10.49 7.86
CA ASP A 82 -6.60 -9.99 6.97
C ASP A 82 -6.40 -10.48 5.53
N VAL A 83 -5.18 -10.43 5.01
CA VAL A 83 -4.84 -10.98 3.68
C VAL A 83 -5.11 -12.48 3.62
N LYS A 84 -4.62 -13.25 4.60
CA LYS A 84 -4.85 -14.71 4.69
C LYS A 84 -6.34 -15.05 4.72
N ARG A 85 -7.10 -14.36 5.58
CA ARG A 85 -8.54 -14.56 5.74
C ARG A 85 -9.28 -14.23 4.44
N THR A 86 -8.92 -13.14 3.80
CA THR A 86 -9.53 -12.67 2.55
C THR A 86 -9.31 -13.67 1.42
N LEU A 87 -8.07 -14.08 1.19
CA LEU A 87 -7.75 -15.07 0.14
C LEU A 87 -8.42 -16.40 0.41
N ARG A 88 -8.33 -16.94 1.64
CA ARG A 88 -8.96 -18.22 2.00
C ARG A 88 -10.47 -18.22 1.81
N ARG A 89 -11.13 -17.12 2.18
CA ARG A 89 -12.58 -16.97 2.01
C ARG A 89 -12.98 -16.83 0.54
N ARG A 90 -12.21 -16.06 -0.23
CA ARG A 90 -12.53 -15.75 -1.63
C ARG A 90 -12.17 -16.86 -2.57
N ASN A 91 -10.97 -17.40 -2.42
CA ASN A 91 -10.46 -18.50 -3.27
C ASN A 91 -9.42 -19.34 -2.52
N PRO A 92 -9.81 -20.47 -1.93
CA PRO A 92 -8.91 -21.35 -1.17
C PRO A 92 -7.89 -22.09 -2.05
N LEU A 93 -7.98 -22.02 -3.38
CA LEU A 93 -7.02 -22.61 -4.31
C LEU A 93 -5.76 -21.76 -4.50
N VAL A 94 -5.78 -20.52 -4.03
CA VAL A 94 -4.61 -19.64 -4.10
C VAL A 94 -3.62 -20.01 -3.02
N GLU A 95 -2.42 -20.36 -3.42
CA GLU A 95 -1.28 -20.53 -2.51
C GLU A 95 -0.73 -19.17 -2.12
N LEU A 96 -0.67 -18.87 -0.81
CA LEU A 96 -0.11 -17.63 -0.27
C LEU A 96 1.24 -17.89 0.38
N VAL A 97 2.30 -17.25 -0.14
CA VAL A 97 3.64 -17.26 0.44
C VAL A 97 3.89 -15.96 1.18
N CYS A 98 4.17 -16.04 2.49
CA CYS A 98 4.38 -14.88 3.35
C CYS A 98 5.86 -14.56 3.49
N VAL A 99 6.27 -13.36 3.13
CA VAL A 99 7.64 -12.83 3.25
C VAL A 99 7.65 -11.69 4.26
N GLY A 100 8.30 -11.90 5.41
CA GLY A 100 8.38 -10.89 6.46
C GLY A 100 9.34 -9.77 6.13
N ALA A 101 8.91 -8.52 6.36
CA ALA A 101 9.72 -7.33 6.30
C ALA A 101 9.14 -6.25 7.24
N LYS A 102 9.98 -5.36 7.77
CA LYS A 102 9.51 -4.16 8.44
C LYS A 102 8.77 -3.28 7.44
N VAL A 103 7.63 -2.72 7.87
CA VAL A 103 6.80 -1.83 7.03
C VAL A 103 6.82 -0.37 7.49
N GLN A 104 7.54 -0.08 8.56
CA GLN A 104 7.70 1.28 9.11
C GLN A 104 8.94 1.39 9.99
N GLY A 105 9.44 2.62 10.18
CA GLY A 105 10.62 2.93 11.00
C GLY A 105 11.94 2.79 10.24
N GLU A 106 13.02 3.02 10.97
CA GLU A 106 14.37 3.00 10.40
C GLU A 106 14.72 1.63 9.81
N GLY A 107 15.31 1.63 8.60
CA GLY A 107 15.68 0.42 7.85
C GLY A 107 14.53 -0.29 7.15
N ALA A 108 13.28 0.16 7.31
CA ALA A 108 12.14 -0.48 6.66
C ALA A 108 12.25 -0.48 5.11
N PRO A 109 12.67 0.58 4.41
CA PRO A 109 12.84 0.53 2.95
C PRO A 109 13.80 -0.59 2.53
N THR A 110 14.94 -0.72 3.17
CA THR A 110 15.94 -1.76 2.87
C THR A 110 15.38 -3.16 3.09
N GLU A 111 14.65 -3.39 4.20
CA GLU A 111 14.02 -4.68 4.46
C GLU A 111 12.92 -5.01 3.44
N LEU A 112 12.15 -4.02 2.98
CA LEU A 112 11.13 -4.19 1.96
C LEU A 112 11.75 -4.51 0.59
N ILE A 113 12.84 -3.84 0.20
CA ILE A 113 13.60 -4.15 -1.03
C ILE A 113 14.08 -5.61 -0.99
N GLU A 114 14.67 -6.03 0.13
CA GLU A 114 15.12 -7.40 0.28
C GLU A 114 13.94 -8.39 0.32
N GLY A 115 12.81 -7.99 0.93
CA GLY A 115 11.56 -8.74 0.92
C GLY A 115 11.03 -8.97 -0.49
N LEU A 116 11.00 -7.93 -1.33
CA LEU A 116 10.61 -8.03 -2.74
C LEU A 116 11.55 -8.96 -3.51
N ARG A 117 12.85 -8.84 -3.29
CA ARG A 117 13.87 -9.69 -3.92
C ARG A 117 13.69 -11.17 -3.54
N ARG A 118 13.49 -11.45 -2.26
CA ARG A 118 13.21 -12.81 -1.76
C ARG A 118 11.90 -13.36 -2.32
N ALA A 119 10.84 -12.54 -2.37
CA ALA A 119 9.55 -12.92 -2.93
C ALA A 119 9.66 -13.29 -4.41
N ALA A 120 10.40 -12.49 -5.19
CA ALA A 120 10.61 -12.72 -6.61
C ALA A 120 11.48 -13.95 -6.93
N ALA A 121 12.34 -14.37 -5.97
CA ALA A 121 13.23 -15.53 -6.10
C ALA A 121 12.57 -16.87 -5.72
N ILE A 122 11.32 -16.87 -5.27
CA ILE A 122 10.57 -18.10 -4.91
C ILE A 122 10.42 -18.99 -6.15
N THR A 123 10.61 -20.27 -5.97
CA THR A 123 10.47 -21.26 -7.04
C THR A 123 9.38 -22.28 -6.67
N PRO A 124 8.36 -22.52 -7.50
CA PRO A 124 8.00 -21.75 -8.71
C PRO A 124 7.68 -20.29 -8.41
N ALA A 125 7.93 -19.41 -9.39
CA ALA A 125 7.72 -17.97 -9.20
C ALA A 125 6.24 -17.65 -8.87
N PRO A 126 5.95 -16.67 -7.99
CA PRO A 126 4.58 -16.22 -7.78
C PRO A 126 4.05 -15.47 -9.01
N ASP A 127 2.75 -15.53 -9.22
CA ASP A 127 2.05 -14.81 -10.29
C ASP A 127 2.03 -13.29 -10.04
N CYS A 128 2.02 -12.91 -8.77
CA CYS A 128 2.17 -11.51 -8.33
C CYS A 128 2.65 -11.43 -6.88
N ILE A 129 3.13 -10.25 -6.51
CA ILE A 129 3.55 -9.90 -5.15
C ILE A 129 2.63 -8.81 -4.60
N LEU A 130 2.05 -9.04 -3.44
CA LEU A 130 1.33 -8.02 -2.67
C LEU A 130 2.32 -7.29 -1.77
N LEU A 131 2.47 -5.99 -1.95
CA LEU A 131 3.20 -5.11 -1.04
C LEU A 131 2.18 -4.34 -0.22
N VAL A 132 1.98 -4.75 1.03
CA VAL A 132 0.86 -4.26 1.82
C VAL A 132 1.27 -3.78 3.20
N ARG A 133 0.51 -2.80 3.69
CA ARG A 133 0.66 -2.23 5.02
C ARG A 133 -0.71 -1.83 5.56
N GLY A 134 -0.86 -1.89 6.89
CA GLY A 134 -2.05 -1.41 7.59
C GLY A 134 -2.15 0.10 7.69
N GLY A 135 -3.18 0.61 8.34
CA GLY A 135 -3.33 2.02 8.66
C GLY A 135 -2.19 2.56 9.52
N GLY A 136 -2.02 3.88 9.56
CA GLY A 136 -1.00 4.59 10.34
C GLY A 136 -0.93 6.05 9.94
N SER A 137 0.01 6.78 10.52
CA SER A 137 0.22 8.21 10.26
C SER A 137 0.87 8.46 8.88
N PHE A 138 0.85 9.70 8.43
CA PHE A 138 1.54 10.11 7.20
C PHE A 138 3.05 9.83 7.28
N GLU A 139 3.66 10.03 8.46
CA GLU A 139 5.08 9.73 8.69
C GLU A 139 5.39 8.24 8.51
N ASP A 140 4.48 7.37 8.93
CA ASP A 140 4.64 5.93 8.72
C ASP A 140 4.60 5.56 7.23
N LEU A 141 3.85 6.32 6.41
CA LEU A 141 3.79 6.14 4.96
C LEU A 141 5.07 6.59 4.25
N MET A 142 5.92 7.41 4.91
CA MET A 142 7.18 7.88 4.31
C MET A 142 8.12 6.75 3.91
N THR A 143 8.03 5.59 4.57
CA THR A 143 8.74 4.36 4.15
C THR A 143 8.47 4.01 2.68
N PHE A 144 7.22 4.18 2.22
CA PHE A 144 6.79 3.85 0.84
C PHE A 144 6.96 5.01 -0.15
N ASN A 145 7.52 6.13 0.32
CA ASN A 145 7.95 7.26 -0.48
C ASN A 145 9.48 7.29 -0.66
N ASP A 146 10.17 6.21 -0.27
CA ASP A 146 11.59 6.04 -0.49
C ASP A 146 11.89 5.76 -1.97
N GLU A 147 12.92 6.45 -2.53
CA GLU A 147 13.27 6.35 -3.95
C GLU A 147 13.81 4.97 -4.32
N GLU A 148 14.66 4.38 -3.48
CA GLU A 148 15.27 3.06 -3.77
C GLU A 148 14.21 1.96 -3.73
N LEU A 149 13.29 2.03 -2.76
CA LEU A 149 12.16 1.11 -2.69
C LEU A 149 11.24 1.25 -3.92
N ALA A 150 10.90 2.47 -4.33
CA ALA A 150 10.09 2.71 -5.51
C ALA A 150 10.75 2.14 -6.78
N ARG A 151 12.06 2.32 -6.94
CA ARG A 151 12.83 1.73 -8.04
C ARG A 151 12.85 0.21 -7.98
N ALA A 152 12.96 -0.37 -6.79
CA ALA A 152 12.91 -1.82 -6.60
C ALA A 152 11.52 -2.40 -6.95
N VAL A 153 10.43 -1.69 -6.60
CA VAL A 153 9.06 -2.06 -7.01
C VAL A 153 8.93 -2.04 -8.53
N ALA A 154 9.36 -0.96 -9.18
CA ALA A 154 9.28 -0.82 -10.63
C ALA A 154 10.14 -1.85 -11.39
N ALA A 155 11.30 -2.22 -10.83
CA ALA A 155 12.24 -3.16 -11.44
C ALA A 155 11.97 -4.63 -11.05
N CYS A 156 11.01 -4.90 -10.16
CA CYS A 156 10.69 -6.25 -9.73
C CYS A 156 10.33 -7.13 -10.93
N PRO A 157 10.88 -8.35 -11.11
CA PRO A 157 10.55 -9.22 -12.27
C PRO A 157 9.14 -9.79 -12.20
N VAL A 158 8.53 -9.83 -11.03
CA VAL A 158 7.15 -10.29 -10.78
C VAL A 158 6.24 -9.08 -10.62
N PRO A 159 5.01 -9.07 -11.19
CA PRO A 159 4.07 -7.96 -11.01
C PRO A 159 3.81 -7.65 -9.55
N VAL A 160 3.80 -6.35 -9.19
CA VAL A 160 3.58 -5.88 -7.81
C VAL A 160 2.23 -5.18 -7.70
N VAL A 161 1.42 -5.63 -6.75
CA VAL A 161 0.17 -4.99 -6.35
C VAL A 161 0.37 -4.36 -4.98
N THR A 162 0.13 -3.07 -4.86
CA THR A 162 0.23 -2.37 -3.58
C THR A 162 -1.12 -2.25 -2.88
N GLY A 163 -1.08 -2.25 -1.55
CA GLY A 163 -2.22 -1.97 -0.67
C GLY A 163 -1.71 -1.28 0.58
N ILE A 164 -1.20 -0.04 0.42
CA ILE A 164 -0.38 0.65 1.42
C ILE A 164 -1.19 1.66 2.22
N GLY A 165 -1.99 2.48 1.57
CA GLY A 165 -2.69 3.58 2.21
C GLY A 165 -4.08 3.82 1.64
N HIS A 166 -4.94 4.44 2.47
CA HIS A 166 -6.26 4.89 2.05
C HIS A 166 -6.15 6.17 1.20
N GLU A 167 -7.14 6.47 0.40
CA GLU A 167 -7.25 7.79 -0.21
C GLU A 167 -7.44 8.87 0.87
N PRO A 168 -6.77 10.04 0.77
CA PRO A 168 -6.05 10.57 -0.38
C PRO A 168 -4.53 10.28 -0.39
N ASP A 169 -3.99 9.50 0.53
CA ASP A 169 -2.54 9.35 0.74
C ASP A 169 -1.94 8.27 -0.18
N THR A 170 -1.74 8.61 -1.45
CA THR A 170 -1.06 7.75 -2.42
C THR A 170 0.46 7.85 -2.27
N SER A 171 1.13 6.73 -2.02
CA SER A 171 2.60 6.67 -1.94
C SER A 171 3.27 6.60 -3.31
N ILE A 172 4.57 6.88 -3.36
CA ILE A 172 5.35 6.72 -4.60
C ILE A 172 5.38 5.25 -5.04
N CYS A 173 5.48 4.31 -4.10
CA CYS A 173 5.36 2.88 -4.42
C CYS A 173 4.03 2.53 -5.08
N ASP A 174 2.92 3.16 -4.68
CA ASP A 174 1.63 2.99 -5.35
C ASP A 174 1.64 3.48 -6.80
N MET A 175 2.33 4.61 -7.05
CA MET A 175 2.41 5.22 -8.38
C MET A 175 3.22 4.39 -9.37
N VAL A 176 4.28 3.72 -8.90
CA VAL A 176 5.17 2.90 -9.74
C VAL A 176 4.79 1.43 -9.81
N SER A 177 3.87 0.96 -8.97
CA SER A 177 3.39 -0.43 -8.95
C SER A 177 2.57 -0.76 -10.20
N ASP A 178 2.44 -2.04 -10.51
CA ASP A 178 1.62 -2.52 -11.63
C ASP A 178 0.12 -2.31 -11.37
N ARG A 179 -0.29 -2.39 -10.10
CA ARG A 179 -1.67 -2.09 -9.66
C ARG A 179 -1.67 -1.55 -8.25
N ARG A 180 -2.46 -0.51 -8.02
CA ARG A 180 -2.78 0.00 -6.69
C ARG A 180 -4.13 -0.51 -6.21
N ALA A 181 -4.21 -0.87 -4.94
CA ALA A 181 -5.45 -1.09 -4.21
C ALA A 181 -5.51 -0.13 -3.00
N SER A 182 -6.69 0.25 -2.58
CA SER A 182 -6.88 1.20 -1.47
C SER A 182 -6.61 0.59 -0.09
N THR A 183 -6.60 -0.73 0.02
CA THR A 183 -6.37 -1.46 1.27
C THR A 183 -5.68 -2.80 1.02
N PRO A 184 -5.04 -3.42 2.05
CA PRO A 184 -4.52 -4.78 1.97
C PRO A 184 -5.55 -5.81 1.54
N THR A 185 -6.79 -5.68 2.05
CA THR A 185 -7.92 -6.55 1.70
C THR A 185 -8.29 -6.40 0.23
N ALA A 186 -8.43 -5.16 -0.27
CA ALA A 186 -8.71 -4.89 -1.67
C ALA A 186 -7.58 -5.39 -2.59
N ALA A 187 -6.31 -5.29 -2.17
CA ALA A 187 -5.18 -5.86 -2.90
C ALA A 187 -5.32 -7.38 -3.03
N ALA A 188 -5.61 -8.09 -1.93
CA ALA A 188 -5.84 -9.53 -1.94
C ALA A 188 -7.04 -9.93 -2.82
N GLU A 189 -8.14 -9.21 -2.75
CA GLU A 189 -9.32 -9.44 -3.59
C GLU A 189 -9.04 -9.24 -5.08
N SER A 190 -8.19 -8.28 -5.43
CA SER A 190 -7.89 -7.93 -6.81
C SER A 190 -7.09 -8.98 -7.58
N VAL A 191 -6.47 -9.94 -6.89
CA VAL A 191 -5.60 -10.99 -7.49
C VAL A 191 -6.25 -12.38 -7.49
N ALA A 192 -7.41 -12.53 -6.85
CA ALA A 192 -8.11 -13.80 -6.74
C ALA A 192 -9.60 -13.61 -7.07
N PRO A 193 -10.12 -14.17 -8.17
CA PRO A 193 -11.55 -14.20 -8.44
C PRO A 193 -12.26 -15.04 -7.38
N ALA A 194 -13.52 -14.72 -7.08
CA ALA A 194 -14.31 -15.53 -6.17
C ALA A 194 -14.57 -16.92 -6.76
N MET A 195 -14.61 -17.93 -5.90
CA MET A 195 -14.92 -19.30 -6.34
C MET A 195 -16.28 -19.40 -7.03
N THR A 196 -17.26 -18.62 -6.61
CA THR A 196 -18.57 -18.52 -7.25
C THR A 196 -18.48 -18.00 -8.68
N GLU A 197 -17.69 -16.94 -8.91
CA GLU A 197 -17.45 -16.38 -10.25
C GLU A 197 -16.80 -17.41 -11.20
N LEU A 198 -15.87 -18.23 -10.66
CA LEU A 198 -15.23 -19.29 -11.43
C LEU A 198 -16.21 -20.43 -11.76
N ALA A 199 -17.05 -20.82 -10.81
CA ALA A 199 -18.08 -21.84 -11.02
C ALA A 199 -19.06 -21.41 -12.11
N ASP A 200 -19.56 -20.16 -12.07
CA ASP A 200 -20.48 -19.60 -13.05
C ASP A 200 -19.86 -19.58 -14.47
N VAL A 201 -18.57 -19.22 -14.56
CA VAL A 201 -17.84 -19.23 -15.86
C VAL A 201 -17.73 -20.65 -16.40
N LEU A 202 -17.41 -21.64 -15.54
CA LEU A 202 -17.28 -23.04 -15.95
C LEU A 202 -18.64 -23.62 -16.38
N GLU A 203 -19.69 -23.32 -15.62
CA GLU A 203 -21.05 -23.77 -15.98
C GLU A 203 -21.53 -23.17 -17.30
N THR A 204 -21.32 -21.87 -17.50
CA THR A 204 -21.66 -21.20 -18.76
C THR A 204 -20.91 -21.78 -19.94
N ARG A 205 -19.63 -22.16 -19.77
CA ARG A 205 -18.85 -22.81 -20.84
C ARG A 205 -19.30 -24.22 -21.10
N HIS A 206 -19.64 -24.99 -20.06
CA HIS A 206 -20.14 -26.34 -20.19
C HIS A 206 -21.48 -26.42 -20.96
N GLN A 207 -22.37 -25.43 -20.73
CA GLN A 207 -23.65 -25.34 -21.44
C GLN A 207 -23.53 -24.99 -22.95
N ARG A 208 -22.35 -24.49 -23.38
CA ARG A 208 -22.07 -24.11 -24.76
C ARG A 208 -21.37 -25.20 -25.58
N LEU A 209 -21.00 -26.31 -24.96
CA LEU A 209 -20.43 -27.50 -25.58
C LEU A 209 -21.52 -28.54 -25.89
#